data_713781cd1fb4669aa0d5ac822324b221
#
_entry.id   713781cd1fb4669aa0d5ac822324b221
#
_cell.length_a   1.000
_cell.length_b   1.000
_cell.length_c   1.000
_cell.angle_alpha   90.00
_cell.angle_beta   90.00
_cell.angle_gamma   90.00
#
_symmetry.space_group_name_H-M   'P 1'
#
loop_
_entity.id
_entity.type
_entity.pdbx_description
1 polymer ?
#
loop_
_entity_poly.entity_id
_entity_poly.type
_entity_poly.pdbx_seq_one_letter_code
_entity_poly.pdbx_strand_id
1 'polypeptide(L)'
;MLKIKKPKITARKAGTIGLGVAGYIARWVFILAISYILLYPLFYMISVSVKAPTDFVDTTVIWVPKNFSFHNISKAFKALDYVKSFGNTAMVEIVSALIEVGSCAVTAYGLARFDFKEKKILMFILILTILVPLPMIITPLAVRMRYLDVFGILGLIGEVIGVDIRPNLLNTPWSFYIPSIFAVGLKAGLFTYMYVQFFKGLPKELEEAASIDGAGPLKTFLTIVVPSSGTIFLTVTIFSVIWHWNDTYLSTMFLSKDYPLSVNLARILNADIGSKYDAKTVGIIMAGCLLVILPMLIMYCVLQRQFIKSIDRVGIVG
;
A
#
# COMPACT_ATOMS: atom_id res chain seq x y z
N MET A 1 37.66 15.48 -59.58
CA MET A 1 36.58 16.12 -58.78
C MET A 1 35.34 15.23 -58.82
N LEU A 2 35.10 14.44 -57.78
CA LEU A 2 33.91 13.59 -57.64
C LEU A 2 32.77 14.44 -57.07
N LYS A 3 31.73 14.72 -57.87
CA LYS A 3 30.51 15.36 -57.43
C LYS A 3 29.68 14.41 -56.56
N ILE A 4 29.67 14.61 -55.27
CA ILE A 4 28.77 13.91 -54.34
C ILE A 4 27.35 14.34 -54.62
N LYS A 5 26.52 13.49 -55.23
CA LYS A 5 25.08 13.69 -55.41
C LYS A 5 24.38 13.61 -54.05
N LYS A 6 23.90 14.74 -53.54
CA LYS A 6 23.01 14.75 -52.37
C LYS A 6 21.72 13.96 -52.68
N PRO A 7 21.28 13.03 -51.83
CA PRO A 7 20.06 12.27 -52.08
C PRO A 7 18.85 13.21 -52.07
N LYS A 8 18.09 13.22 -53.15
CA LYS A 8 16.80 13.94 -53.21
C LYS A 8 15.78 13.19 -52.34
N ILE A 9 15.44 13.75 -51.21
CA ILE A 9 14.36 13.20 -50.34
C ILE A 9 13.04 13.42 -51.12
N THR A 10 12.41 12.36 -51.56
CA THR A 10 11.13 12.38 -52.27
C THR A 10 10.05 12.91 -51.32
N ALA A 11 9.13 13.79 -51.80
CA ALA A 11 8.09 14.45 -50.99
C ALA A 11 7.28 13.44 -50.12
N ARG A 12 7.11 12.22 -50.59
CA ARG A 12 6.47 11.11 -49.85
C ARG A 12 7.29 10.65 -48.64
N LYS A 13 8.64 10.63 -48.70
CA LYS A 13 9.51 10.34 -47.56
C LYS A 13 9.54 11.48 -46.54
N ALA A 14 9.48 12.73 -47.01
CA ALA A 14 9.39 13.89 -46.12
C ALA A 14 8.07 13.92 -45.35
N GLY A 15 6.94 13.54 -45.97
CA GLY A 15 5.66 13.43 -45.29
C GLY A 15 5.61 12.33 -44.24
N THR A 16 6.17 11.15 -44.50
CA THR A 16 6.21 10.05 -43.50
C THR A 16 7.16 10.37 -42.34
N ILE A 17 8.25 11.07 -42.58
CA ILE A 17 9.16 11.55 -41.51
C ILE A 17 8.46 12.66 -40.70
N GLY A 18 7.75 13.59 -41.33
CA GLY A 18 6.97 14.64 -40.66
C GLY A 18 5.89 14.08 -39.75
N LEU A 19 5.11 13.08 -40.22
CA LEU A 19 4.09 12.37 -39.42
C LEU A 19 4.72 11.62 -38.25
N GLY A 20 5.90 10.99 -38.44
CA GLY A 20 6.63 10.33 -37.37
C GLY A 20 7.12 11.28 -36.29
N VAL A 21 7.67 12.44 -36.68
CA VAL A 21 8.12 13.49 -35.75
C VAL A 21 6.93 14.12 -35.02
N ALA A 22 5.84 14.42 -35.72
CA ALA A 22 4.62 14.96 -35.11
C ALA A 22 4.02 13.97 -34.08
N GLY A 23 3.97 12.67 -34.39
CA GLY A 23 3.54 11.64 -33.46
C GLY A 23 4.46 11.51 -32.24
N TYR A 24 5.78 11.63 -32.44
CA TYR A 24 6.73 11.63 -31.33
C TYR A 24 6.54 12.85 -30.40
N ILE A 25 6.39 14.05 -30.97
CA ILE A 25 6.12 15.27 -30.20
C ILE A 25 4.78 15.16 -29.46
N ALA A 26 3.71 14.72 -30.13
CA ALA A 26 2.41 14.53 -29.51
C ALA A 26 2.47 13.55 -28.33
N ARG A 27 3.23 12.47 -28.44
CA ARG A 27 3.45 11.51 -27.34
C ARG A 27 4.14 12.18 -26.14
N TRP A 28 5.19 12.96 -26.38
CA TRP A 28 5.90 13.64 -25.29
C TRP A 28 5.04 14.72 -24.63
N VAL A 29 4.30 15.50 -25.41
CA VAL A 29 3.36 16.50 -24.88
C VAL A 29 2.29 15.82 -24.01
N PHE A 30 1.74 14.69 -24.47
CA PHE A 30 0.76 13.91 -23.72
C PHE A 30 1.34 13.38 -22.41
N ILE A 31 2.55 12.78 -22.44
CA ILE A 31 3.21 12.27 -21.24
C ILE A 31 3.49 13.40 -20.25
N LEU A 32 4.02 14.54 -20.72
CA LEU A 32 4.31 15.69 -19.86
C LEU A 32 3.04 16.29 -19.25
N ALA A 33 1.95 16.39 -20.03
CA ALA A 33 0.69 16.91 -19.54
C ALA A 33 0.10 16.02 -18.44
N ILE A 34 0.06 14.69 -18.66
CA ILE A 34 -0.40 13.75 -17.64
C ILE A 34 0.51 13.77 -16.41
N SER A 35 1.83 13.78 -16.61
CA SER A 35 2.79 13.84 -15.50
C SER A 35 2.60 15.10 -14.67
N TYR A 36 2.37 16.25 -15.31
CA TYR A 36 2.08 17.51 -14.61
C TYR A 36 0.80 17.42 -13.77
N ILE A 37 -0.30 16.91 -14.36
CA ILE A 37 -1.58 16.74 -13.62
C ILE A 37 -1.41 15.84 -12.40
N LEU A 38 -0.68 14.72 -12.54
CA LEU A 38 -0.47 13.77 -11.45
C LEU A 38 0.47 14.30 -10.37
N LEU A 39 1.50 15.05 -10.75
CA LEU A 39 2.48 15.62 -9.81
C LEU A 39 2.05 16.95 -9.20
N TYR A 40 1.05 17.61 -9.78
CA TYR A 40 0.55 18.91 -9.32
C TYR A 40 0.25 18.93 -7.81
N PRO A 41 -0.49 17.96 -7.22
CA PRO A 41 -0.77 17.97 -5.79
C PRO A 41 0.50 17.88 -4.94
N LEU A 42 1.50 17.11 -5.38
CA LEU A 42 2.79 17.00 -4.68
C LEU A 42 3.58 18.30 -4.72
N PHE A 43 3.67 18.94 -5.89
CA PHE A 43 4.31 20.25 -6.01
C PHE A 43 3.60 21.32 -5.18
N TYR A 44 2.27 21.28 -5.16
CA TYR A 44 1.47 22.18 -4.33
C TYR A 44 1.75 21.98 -2.83
N MET A 45 1.74 20.73 -2.36
CA MET A 45 2.08 20.40 -0.97
C MET A 45 3.48 20.91 -0.60
N ILE A 46 4.48 20.66 -1.44
CA ILE A 46 5.86 21.11 -1.21
C ILE A 46 5.90 22.65 -1.14
N SER A 47 5.34 23.33 -2.13
CA SER A 47 5.34 24.78 -2.20
C SER A 47 4.69 25.41 -0.97
N VAL A 48 3.48 24.96 -0.62
CA VAL A 48 2.70 25.52 0.48
C VAL A 48 3.31 25.20 1.84
N SER A 49 3.93 24.01 1.99
CA SER A 49 4.58 23.61 3.25
C SER A 49 5.72 24.53 3.67
N VAL A 50 6.43 25.13 2.70
CA VAL A 50 7.59 25.99 2.95
C VAL A 50 7.30 27.50 2.85
N LYS A 51 6.03 27.91 2.65
CA LYS A 51 5.62 29.32 2.67
C LYS A 51 5.69 29.88 4.09
N ALA A 52 6.25 31.10 4.21
CA ALA A 52 6.15 31.85 5.45
C ALA A 52 4.70 32.31 5.74
N PRO A 53 4.32 32.53 6.99
CA PRO A 53 2.98 33.05 7.33
C PRO A 53 2.61 34.34 6.62
N THR A 54 3.57 35.19 6.28
CA THR A 54 3.40 36.43 5.51
C THR A 54 3.02 36.18 4.06
N ASP A 55 3.50 35.10 3.45
CA ASP A 55 3.25 34.77 2.06
C ASP A 55 1.80 34.30 1.81
N PHE A 56 1.10 33.86 2.84
CA PHE A 56 -0.31 33.48 2.74
C PHE A 56 -1.25 34.69 2.61
N VAL A 57 -0.80 35.88 3.04
CA VAL A 57 -1.58 37.13 2.97
C VAL A 57 -1.29 37.88 1.68
N ASP A 58 -0.16 37.60 1.03
CA ASP A 58 0.25 38.20 -0.23
C ASP A 58 -0.38 37.46 -1.42
N THR A 59 -1.39 38.05 -2.03
CA THR A 59 -2.13 37.47 -3.17
C THR A 59 -1.27 37.28 -4.42
N THR A 60 -0.07 37.89 -4.50
CA THR A 60 0.88 37.74 -5.63
C THR A 60 1.71 36.46 -5.51
N VAL A 61 1.73 35.82 -4.33
CA VAL A 61 2.50 34.58 -4.07
C VAL A 61 1.64 33.35 -4.37
N ILE A 62 1.62 32.91 -5.61
CA ILE A 62 0.80 31.76 -6.04
C ILE A 62 1.58 30.44 -5.88
N TRP A 63 2.67 30.26 -6.59
CA TRP A 63 3.42 28.99 -6.66
C TRP A 63 4.74 29.00 -5.89
N VAL A 64 5.55 30.02 -6.08
CA VAL A 64 6.89 30.07 -5.51
C VAL A 64 6.85 30.97 -4.28
N PRO A 65 7.24 30.47 -3.09
CA PRO A 65 7.33 31.30 -1.89
C PRO A 65 8.30 32.47 -2.11
N LYS A 66 7.92 33.68 -1.68
CA LYS A 66 8.85 34.80 -1.58
C LYS A 66 9.76 34.62 -0.36
N ASN A 67 9.18 34.16 0.74
CA ASN A 67 9.89 33.94 1.99
C ASN A 67 9.80 32.45 2.37
N PHE A 68 10.93 31.73 2.28
CA PHE A 68 11.01 30.35 2.68
C PHE A 68 11.02 30.21 4.21
N SER A 69 10.18 29.32 4.74
CA SER A 69 10.09 29.06 6.17
C SER A 69 9.77 27.59 6.44
N PHE A 70 10.43 27.00 7.42
CA PHE A 70 10.09 25.67 7.93
C PHE A 70 9.05 25.68 9.04
N HIS A 71 8.41 26.84 9.29
CA HIS A 71 7.42 27.01 10.36
C HIS A 71 6.28 26.00 10.27
N ASN A 72 5.66 25.83 9.08
CA ASN A 72 4.56 24.91 8.87
C ASN A 72 4.98 23.45 9.08
N ILE A 73 6.16 23.08 8.58
CA ILE A 73 6.73 21.73 8.76
C ILE A 73 6.99 21.45 10.25
N SER A 74 7.59 22.39 10.97
CA SER A 74 7.86 22.25 12.40
C SER A 74 6.56 22.13 13.21
N LYS A 75 5.54 22.94 12.88
CA LYS A 75 4.22 22.84 13.52
C LYS A 75 3.52 21.52 13.19
N ALA A 76 3.52 21.09 11.95
CA ALA A 76 2.95 19.81 11.54
C ALA A 76 3.66 18.63 12.21
N PHE A 77 4.99 18.66 12.29
CA PHE A 77 5.79 17.63 12.96
C PHE A 77 5.42 17.48 14.44
N LYS A 78 5.24 18.59 15.15
CA LYS A 78 4.78 18.59 16.54
C LYS A 78 3.32 18.15 16.68
N ALA A 79 2.43 18.64 15.82
CA ALA A 79 1.00 18.31 15.87
C ALA A 79 0.74 16.82 15.56
N LEU A 80 1.55 16.21 14.70
CA LEU A 80 1.52 14.77 14.40
C LEU A 80 2.12 13.93 15.52
N ASP A 81 2.85 14.52 16.48
CA ASP A 81 3.76 13.77 17.36
C ASP A 81 4.60 12.78 16.51
N TYR A 82 5.28 13.33 15.48
CA TYR A 82 5.72 12.57 14.31
C TYR A 82 6.57 11.36 14.67
N VAL A 83 7.54 11.51 15.57
CA VAL A 83 8.47 10.42 15.92
C VAL A 83 7.72 9.26 16.58
N LYS A 84 6.84 9.57 17.54
CA LYS A 84 6.04 8.57 18.24
C LYS A 84 5.05 7.90 17.30
N SER A 85 4.32 8.69 16.52
CA SER A 85 3.33 8.18 15.56
C SER A 85 3.97 7.36 14.44
N PHE A 86 5.18 7.73 13.99
CA PHE A 86 5.96 6.94 13.04
C PHE A 86 6.36 5.59 13.63
N GLY A 87 6.85 5.58 14.88
CA GLY A 87 7.17 4.36 15.61
C GLY A 87 5.95 3.43 15.76
N ASN A 88 4.80 4.00 16.10
CA ASN A 88 3.54 3.25 16.20
C ASN A 88 3.11 2.70 14.83
N THR A 89 3.23 3.50 13.76
CA THR A 89 2.94 3.05 12.39
C THR A 89 3.86 1.87 12.01
N ALA A 90 5.16 2.00 12.29
CA ALA A 90 6.10 0.92 12.00
C ALA A 90 5.78 -0.35 12.79
N MET A 91 5.49 -0.22 14.08
CA MET A 91 5.23 -1.36 14.96
C MET A 91 3.87 -2.02 14.67
N VAL A 92 2.83 -1.24 14.46
CA VAL A 92 1.47 -1.78 14.29
C VAL A 92 1.23 -2.15 12.82
N GLU A 93 1.43 -1.20 11.92
CA GLU A 93 0.98 -1.35 10.53
C GLU A 93 2.00 -2.11 9.66
N ILE A 94 3.29 -1.73 9.72
CA ILE A 94 4.30 -2.39 8.86
C ILE A 94 4.55 -3.82 9.30
N VAL A 95 4.61 -4.09 10.61
CA VAL A 95 4.77 -5.47 11.10
C VAL A 95 3.55 -6.32 10.70
N SER A 96 2.33 -5.79 10.83
CA SER A 96 1.09 -6.49 10.39
C SER A 96 1.13 -6.79 8.89
N ALA A 97 1.53 -5.80 8.07
CA ALA A 97 1.64 -5.96 6.62
C ALA A 97 2.63 -7.09 6.24
N LEU A 98 3.78 -7.15 6.90
CA LEU A 98 4.79 -8.19 6.63
C LEU A 98 4.33 -9.58 7.09
N ILE A 99 3.68 -9.69 8.23
CA ILE A 99 3.07 -10.94 8.69
C ILE A 99 2.03 -11.42 7.68
N GLU A 100 1.18 -10.51 7.21
CA GLU A 100 0.11 -10.81 6.27
C GLU A 100 0.62 -11.26 4.90
N VAL A 101 1.69 -10.66 4.40
CA VAL A 101 2.36 -11.10 3.17
C VAL A 101 2.75 -12.58 3.26
N GLY A 102 3.34 -13.00 4.37
CA GLY A 102 3.73 -14.39 4.61
C GLY A 102 2.55 -15.33 4.75
N SER A 103 1.58 -14.99 5.59
CA SER A 103 0.41 -15.83 5.87
C SER A 103 -0.50 -16.01 4.64
N CYS A 104 -0.73 -14.94 3.88
CA CYS A 104 -1.48 -14.99 2.62
C CYS A 104 -0.76 -15.87 1.57
N ALA A 105 0.56 -15.82 1.50
CA ALA A 105 1.32 -16.67 0.57
C ALA A 105 1.20 -18.16 0.93
N VAL A 106 1.33 -18.52 2.22
CA VAL A 106 1.14 -19.91 2.68
C VAL A 106 -0.26 -20.40 2.38
N THR A 107 -1.29 -19.60 2.74
CA THR A 107 -2.69 -19.94 2.47
C THR A 107 -2.96 -20.11 0.98
N ALA A 108 -2.43 -19.20 0.16
CA ALA A 108 -2.56 -19.26 -1.29
C ALA A 108 -1.87 -20.47 -1.91
N TYR A 109 -0.70 -20.87 -1.38
CA TYR A 109 -0.02 -22.08 -1.84
C TYR A 109 -0.88 -23.32 -1.60
N GLY A 110 -1.48 -23.43 -0.43
CA GLY A 110 -2.45 -24.48 -0.12
C GLY A 110 -3.61 -24.52 -1.11
N LEU A 111 -4.23 -23.36 -1.38
CA LEU A 111 -5.36 -23.25 -2.30
C LEU A 111 -4.96 -23.42 -3.79
N ALA A 112 -3.73 -23.13 -4.17
CA ALA A 112 -3.28 -23.27 -5.55
C ALA A 112 -2.89 -24.70 -5.91
N ARG A 113 -2.17 -25.38 -5.01
CA ARG A 113 -1.45 -26.62 -5.30
C ARG A 113 -2.10 -27.90 -4.80
N PHE A 114 -2.78 -27.85 -3.66
CA PHE A 114 -3.44 -29.04 -3.13
C PHE A 114 -4.86 -29.18 -3.70
N ASP A 115 -5.25 -30.44 -3.92
CA ASP A 115 -6.60 -30.81 -4.33
C ASP A 115 -7.34 -31.45 -3.16
N PHE A 116 -8.44 -30.80 -2.73
CA PHE A 116 -9.32 -31.24 -1.67
C PHE A 116 -10.77 -30.85 -2.00
N LYS A 117 -11.74 -31.53 -1.39
CA LYS A 117 -13.16 -31.46 -1.77
C LYS A 117 -13.74 -30.05 -1.63
N GLU A 118 -13.35 -29.32 -0.59
CA GLU A 118 -13.90 -28.02 -0.21
C GLU A 118 -13.23 -26.84 -0.93
N LYS A 119 -12.21 -27.08 -1.76
CA LYS A 119 -11.41 -26.05 -2.45
C LYS A 119 -12.28 -25.02 -3.19
N LYS A 120 -13.32 -25.47 -3.90
CA LYS A 120 -14.22 -24.57 -4.67
C LYS A 120 -15.00 -23.64 -3.74
N ILE A 121 -15.47 -24.17 -2.60
CA ILE A 121 -16.24 -23.41 -1.61
C ILE A 121 -15.31 -22.38 -0.96
N LEU A 122 -14.10 -22.76 -0.56
CA LEU A 122 -13.14 -21.84 0.03
C LEU A 122 -12.71 -20.73 -0.94
N MET A 123 -12.53 -21.06 -2.22
CA MET A 123 -12.25 -20.06 -3.26
C MET A 123 -13.44 -19.09 -3.46
N PHE A 124 -14.66 -19.58 -3.40
CA PHE A 124 -15.84 -18.73 -3.45
C PHE A 124 -15.93 -17.79 -2.24
N ILE A 125 -15.72 -18.31 -1.03
CA ILE A 125 -15.67 -17.52 0.21
C ILE A 125 -14.55 -16.47 0.12
N LEU A 126 -13.36 -16.84 -0.35
CA LEU A 126 -12.25 -15.90 -0.55
C LEU A 126 -12.65 -14.72 -1.46
N ILE A 127 -13.34 -14.98 -2.57
CA ILE A 127 -13.84 -13.94 -3.48
C ILE A 127 -14.89 -13.07 -2.77
N LEU A 128 -15.77 -13.66 -1.98
CA LEU A 128 -16.76 -12.90 -1.20
C LEU A 128 -16.07 -11.94 -0.20
N THR A 129 -14.97 -12.34 0.43
CA THR A 129 -14.25 -11.43 1.35
C THR A 129 -13.68 -10.19 0.65
N ILE A 130 -13.38 -10.28 -0.65
CA ILE A 130 -12.91 -9.13 -1.44
C ILE A 130 -14.06 -8.14 -1.70
N LEU A 131 -15.27 -8.65 -1.87
CA LEU A 131 -16.45 -7.84 -2.21
C LEU A 131 -17.06 -7.14 -0.99
N VAL A 132 -16.88 -7.68 0.22
CA VAL A 132 -17.45 -7.10 1.44
C VAL A 132 -16.68 -5.83 1.84
N PRO A 133 -17.34 -4.65 1.90
CA PRO A 133 -16.68 -3.42 2.31
C PRO A 133 -16.27 -3.46 3.79
N LEU A 134 -15.06 -3.04 4.11
CA LEU A 134 -14.53 -2.99 5.48
C LEU A 134 -15.46 -2.27 6.47
N PRO A 135 -16.11 -1.13 6.15
CA PRO A 135 -17.01 -0.45 7.08
C PRO A 135 -18.18 -1.29 7.58
N MET A 136 -18.61 -2.31 6.83
CA MET A 136 -19.70 -3.20 7.26
C MET A 136 -19.28 -4.19 8.35
N ILE A 137 -18.01 -4.59 8.36
CA ILE A 137 -17.51 -5.63 9.26
C ILE A 137 -16.66 -5.09 10.42
N ILE A 138 -16.34 -3.80 10.40
CA ILE A 138 -15.39 -3.22 11.37
C ILE A 138 -15.90 -3.28 12.81
N THR A 139 -17.18 -3.03 13.04
CA THR A 139 -17.77 -3.09 14.38
C THR A 139 -17.82 -4.52 14.94
N PRO A 140 -18.32 -5.53 14.21
CA PRO A 140 -18.21 -6.93 14.64
C PRO A 140 -16.77 -7.37 14.89
N LEU A 141 -15.83 -6.89 14.05
CA LEU A 141 -14.42 -7.22 14.21
C LEU A 141 -13.84 -6.62 15.50
N ALA A 142 -14.19 -5.38 15.83
CA ALA A 142 -13.76 -4.74 17.08
C ALA A 142 -14.32 -5.46 18.32
N VAL A 143 -15.59 -5.87 18.28
CA VAL A 143 -16.18 -6.68 19.35
C VAL A 143 -15.44 -8.01 19.50
N ARG A 144 -15.09 -8.66 18.39
CA ARG A 144 -14.30 -9.90 18.40
C ARG A 144 -12.88 -9.70 18.96
N MET A 145 -12.25 -8.55 18.71
CA MET A 145 -10.93 -8.23 19.29
C MET A 145 -11.03 -7.88 20.78
N ARG A 146 -12.16 -7.35 21.23
CA ARG A 146 -12.42 -7.06 22.64
C ARG A 146 -12.66 -8.33 23.46
N TYR A 147 -13.33 -9.30 22.87
CA TYR A 147 -13.70 -10.58 23.52
C TYR A 147 -13.19 -11.73 22.65
N LEU A 148 -11.85 -11.84 22.55
CA LEU A 148 -11.28 -12.87 21.71
C LEU A 148 -11.65 -14.25 22.23
N ASP A 149 -12.45 -14.95 21.43
CA ASP A 149 -12.90 -16.29 21.72
C ASP A 149 -12.79 -17.17 20.48
N VAL A 150 -11.98 -18.21 20.58
CA VAL A 150 -11.79 -19.16 19.48
C VAL A 150 -12.79 -20.30 19.67
N PHE A 151 -13.73 -20.42 18.74
CA PHE A 151 -14.83 -21.42 18.75
C PHE A 151 -15.77 -21.34 19.96
N GLY A 152 -15.83 -20.23 20.70
CA GLY A 152 -16.71 -20.08 21.87
C GLY A 152 -16.20 -20.77 23.14
N ILE A 153 -15.00 -21.36 23.11
CA ILE A 153 -14.46 -22.16 24.19
C ILE A 153 -14.22 -21.35 25.46
N LEU A 154 -13.60 -20.15 25.31
CA LEU A 154 -13.29 -19.31 26.46
C LEU A 154 -14.56 -18.73 27.10
N GLY A 155 -15.57 -18.41 26.29
CA GLY A 155 -16.87 -17.96 26.76
C GLY A 155 -17.58 -19.07 27.61
N LEU A 156 -17.63 -20.29 27.11
CA LEU A 156 -18.20 -21.44 27.83
C LEU A 156 -17.49 -21.71 29.14
N ILE A 157 -16.16 -21.68 29.16
CA ILE A 157 -15.39 -21.87 30.40
C ILE A 157 -15.68 -20.70 31.36
N GLY A 158 -15.75 -19.47 30.86
CA GLY A 158 -16.06 -18.28 31.65
C GLY A 158 -17.42 -18.36 32.33
N GLU A 159 -18.44 -18.83 31.60
CA GLU A 159 -19.79 -19.10 32.18
C GLU A 159 -19.77 -20.11 33.31
N VAL A 160 -19.00 -21.19 33.19
CA VAL A 160 -18.88 -22.21 34.22
C VAL A 160 -18.15 -21.70 35.47
N ILE A 161 -17.12 -20.86 35.27
CA ILE A 161 -16.29 -20.31 36.37
C ILE A 161 -16.94 -19.04 36.98
N GLY A 162 -17.90 -18.39 36.29
CA GLY A 162 -18.51 -17.13 36.70
C GLY A 162 -17.62 -15.88 36.46
N VAL A 163 -16.58 -16.01 35.65
CA VAL A 163 -15.64 -14.92 35.30
C VAL A 163 -15.36 -14.89 33.81
N ASP A 164 -15.43 -13.72 33.20
CA ASP A 164 -15.03 -13.56 31.77
C ASP A 164 -13.51 -13.64 31.65
N ILE A 165 -13.02 -14.73 31.06
CA ILE A 165 -11.59 -15.00 30.83
C ILE A 165 -11.14 -14.66 29.41
N ARG A 166 -12.04 -14.12 28.56
CA ARG A 166 -11.72 -13.74 27.17
C ARG A 166 -10.75 -12.56 27.14
N PRO A 167 -9.59 -12.68 26.48
CA PRO A 167 -8.62 -11.59 26.43
C PRO A 167 -9.14 -10.41 25.60
N ASN A 168 -8.91 -9.21 26.09
CA ASN A 168 -9.14 -7.96 25.37
C ASN A 168 -7.86 -7.56 24.63
N LEU A 169 -7.88 -7.60 23.30
CA LEU A 169 -6.76 -7.24 22.45
C LEU A 169 -6.79 -5.77 21.97
N LEU A 170 -7.89 -5.03 22.23
CA LEU A 170 -7.96 -3.62 21.87
C LEU A 170 -6.85 -2.84 22.59
N ASN A 171 -6.37 -1.77 21.95
CA ASN A 171 -5.25 -0.95 22.40
C ASN A 171 -3.90 -1.69 22.47
N THR A 172 -3.76 -2.81 21.77
CA THR A 172 -2.50 -3.54 21.62
C THR A 172 -2.24 -3.85 20.15
N PRO A 173 -0.98 -4.05 19.74
CA PRO A 173 -0.67 -4.47 18.37
C PRO A 173 -1.28 -5.84 17.98
N TRP A 174 -1.63 -6.66 18.96
CA TRP A 174 -2.19 -7.99 18.73
C TRP A 174 -3.55 -7.98 18.03
N SER A 175 -4.33 -6.89 18.16
CA SER A 175 -5.57 -6.71 17.41
C SER A 175 -5.36 -6.66 15.90
N PHE A 176 -4.15 -6.31 15.45
CA PHE A 176 -3.74 -6.32 14.05
C PHE A 176 -2.96 -7.59 13.68
N TYR A 177 -2.06 -8.05 14.56
CA TYR A 177 -1.19 -9.20 14.29
C TYR A 177 -1.97 -10.50 14.16
N ILE A 178 -2.93 -10.75 15.04
CA ILE A 178 -3.71 -12.00 15.01
C ILE A 178 -4.47 -12.16 13.69
N PRO A 179 -5.26 -11.19 13.21
CA PRO A 179 -5.88 -11.30 11.90
C PRO A 179 -4.86 -11.49 10.76
N SER A 180 -3.71 -10.81 10.83
CA SER A 180 -2.66 -10.92 9.81
C SER A 180 -1.98 -12.30 9.80
N ILE A 181 -1.77 -12.93 10.97
CA ILE A 181 -1.23 -14.30 11.08
C ILE A 181 -2.14 -15.32 10.39
N PHE A 182 -3.45 -15.15 10.51
CA PHE A 182 -4.43 -16.07 9.95
C PHE A 182 -4.88 -15.69 8.52
N ALA A 183 -4.21 -14.78 7.84
CA ALA A 183 -4.56 -14.31 6.50
C ALA A 183 -6.01 -13.77 6.39
N VAL A 184 -6.46 -13.09 7.45
CA VAL A 184 -7.77 -12.42 7.53
C VAL A 184 -7.64 -10.94 7.92
N GLY A 185 -6.45 -10.36 7.78
CA GLY A 185 -6.16 -8.96 8.03
C GLY A 185 -6.66 -8.02 6.92
N LEU A 186 -6.07 -6.82 6.88
CA LEU A 186 -6.47 -5.75 5.95
C LEU A 186 -6.20 -6.12 4.49
N LYS A 187 -7.25 -6.36 3.70
CA LYS A 187 -7.14 -6.80 2.29
C LYS A 187 -6.54 -8.20 2.07
N ALA A 188 -6.44 -9.03 3.10
CA ALA A 188 -5.88 -10.38 3.01
C ALA A 188 -6.52 -11.24 1.92
N GLY A 189 -7.85 -11.16 1.72
CA GLY A 189 -8.55 -11.87 0.65
C GLY A 189 -8.01 -11.53 -0.74
N LEU A 190 -7.75 -10.25 -1.02
CA LEU A 190 -7.17 -9.80 -2.28
C LEU A 190 -5.74 -10.34 -2.45
N PHE A 191 -4.91 -10.22 -1.41
CA PHE A 191 -3.51 -10.69 -1.46
C PHE A 191 -3.43 -12.20 -1.65
N THR A 192 -4.24 -12.96 -0.91
CA THR A 192 -4.35 -14.40 -1.08
C THR A 192 -4.79 -14.76 -2.51
N TYR A 193 -5.77 -14.06 -3.07
CA TYR A 193 -6.22 -14.29 -4.44
C TYR A 193 -5.12 -14.00 -5.47
N MET A 194 -4.38 -12.89 -5.32
CA MET A 194 -3.24 -12.56 -6.18
C MET A 194 -2.17 -13.66 -6.17
N TYR A 195 -1.81 -14.15 -4.99
CA TYR A 195 -0.88 -15.27 -4.84
C TYR A 195 -1.40 -16.55 -5.48
N VAL A 196 -2.69 -16.90 -5.27
CA VAL A 196 -3.30 -18.09 -5.86
C VAL A 196 -3.21 -18.06 -7.39
N GLN A 197 -3.54 -16.92 -8.02
CA GLN A 197 -3.46 -16.79 -9.48
C GLN A 197 -2.02 -16.94 -9.97
N PHE A 198 -1.07 -16.31 -9.29
CA PHE A 198 0.34 -16.41 -9.64
C PHE A 198 0.86 -17.83 -9.48
N PHE A 199 0.63 -18.50 -8.35
CA PHE A 199 1.11 -19.85 -8.09
C PHE A 199 0.51 -20.88 -9.05
N LYS A 200 -0.76 -20.72 -9.46
CA LYS A 200 -1.36 -21.58 -10.51
C LYS A 200 -0.61 -21.50 -11.84
N GLY A 201 -0.01 -20.36 -12.14
CA GLY A 201 0.78 -20.16 -13.37
C GLY A 201 2.20 -20.72 -13.32
N LEU A 202 2.71 -21.11 -12.16
CA LEU A 202 4.05 -21.70 -12.07
C LEU A 202 4.06 -23.14 -12.61
N PRO A 203 5.13 -23.56 -13.33
CA PRO A 203 5.31 -24.93 -13.78
C PRO A 203 5.29 -25.93 -12.63
N LYS A 204 4.48 -26.99 -12.73
CA LYS A 204 4.38 -28.03 -11.69
C LYS A 204 5.63 -28.93 -11.65
N GLU A 205 6.32 -29.04 -12.74
CA GLU A 205 7.53 -29.85 -12.91
C GLU A 205 8.63 -29.49 -11.91
N LEU A 206 8.70 -28.24 -11.50
CA LEU A 206 9.65 -27.77 -10.47
C LEU A 206 9.36 -28.38 -9.10
N GLU A 207 8.09 -28.52 -8.75
CA GLU A 207 7.63 -29.08 -7.46
C GLU A 207 7.68 -30.61 -7.50
N GLU A 208 7.39 -31.21 -8.64
CA GLU A 208 7.49 -32.67 -8.87
C GLU A 208 8.95 -33.13 -8.75
N ALA A 209 9.90 -32.40 -9.35
CA ALA A 209 11.32 -32.66 -9.18
C ALA A 209 11.78 -32.63 -7.71
N ALA A 210 11.35 -31.59 -6.97
CA ALA A 210 11.63 -31.50 -5.54
C ALA A 210 11.02 -32.65 -4.74
N SER A 211 9.83 -33.10 -5.10
CA SER A 211 9.18 -34.25 -4.46
C SER A 211 9.94 -35.55 -4.69
N ILE A 212 10.50 -35.75 -5.91
CA ILE A 212 11.37 -36.88 -6.21
C ILE A 212 12.66 -36.85 -5.36
N ASP A 213 13.20 -35.67 -5.11
CA ASP A 213 14.33 -35.42 -4.20
C ASP A 213 13.98 -35.55 -2.71
N GLY A 214 12.74 -35.94 -2.37
CA GLY A 214 12.26 -36.14 -1.01
C GLY A 214 11.91 -34.85 -0.25
N ALA A 215 11.74 -33.71 -0.94
CA ALA A 215 11.30 -32.49 -0.30
C ALA A 215 9.80 -32.53 0.01
N GLY A 216 9.45 -32.33 1.29
CA GLY A 216 8.04 -32.16 1.69
C GLY A 216 7.48 -30.80 1.25
N PRO A 217 6.14 -30.63 1.28
CA PRO A 217 5.45 -29.44 0.76
C PRO A 217 5.97 -28.10 1.30
N LEU A 218 6.25 -28.02 2.59
CA LEU A 218 6.77 -26.80 3.21
C LEU A 218 8.18 -26.49 2.73
N LYS A 219 9.03 -27.49 2.59
CA LYS A 219 10.40 -27.31 2.06
C LYS A 219 10.32 -26.86 0.61
N THR A 220 9.51 -27.50 -0.21
CA THR A 220 9.28 -27.10 -1.63
C THR A 220 8.76 -25.67 -1.73
N PHE A 221 7.81 -25.28 -0.89
CA PHE A 221 7.33 -23.90 -0.85
C PHE A 221 8.47 -22.91 -0.56
N LEU A 222 9.25 -23.13 0.50
CA LEU A 222 10.29 -22.19 0.93
C LEU A 222 11.49 -22.15 -0.01
N THR A 223 11.89 -23.29 -0.60
CA THR A 223 13.13 -23.38 -1.39
C THR A 223 12.94 -23.22 -2.89
N ILE A 224 11.71 -23.43 -3.40
CA ILE A 224 11.41 -23.36 -4.84
C ILE A 224 10.37 -22.29 -5.13
N VAL A 225 9.18 -22.39 -4.53
CA VAL A 225 8.06 -21.50 -4.87
C VAL A 225 8.34 -20.06 -4.46
N VAL A 226 8.81 -19.81 -3.24
CA VAL A 226 9.11 -18.46 -2.76
C VAL A 226 10.20 -17.77 -3.61
N PRO A 227 11.38 -18.38 -3.86
CA PRO A 227 12.40 -17.77 -4.69
C PRO A 227 11.95 -17.52 -6.14
N SER A 228 11.17 -18.44 -6.72
CA SER A 228 10.63 -18.32 -8.08
C SER A 228 9.53 -17.26 -8.21
N SER A 229 8.95 -16.83 -7.08
CA SER A 229 7.79 -15.94 -7.00
C SER A 229 8.15 -14.53 -6.55
N GLY A 230 9.42 -14.11 -6.63
CA GLY A 230 9.86 -12.80 -6.11
C GLY A 230 9.04 -11.60 -6.62
N THR A 231 8.56 -11.67 -7.85
CA THR A 231 7.71 -10.64 -8.48
C THR A 231 6.39 -10.43 -7.71
N ILE A 232 5.66 -11.51 -7.44
CA ILE A 232 4.37 -11.39 -6.75
C ILE A 232 4.56 -11.05 -5.28
N PHE A 233 5.61 -11.57 -4.61
CA PHE A 233 5.94 -11.19 -3.24
C PHE A 233 6.23 -9.70 -3.13
N LEU A 234 7.01 -9.13 -4.05
CA LEU A 234 7.28 -7.70 -4.07
C LEU A 234 5.98 -6.89 -4.28
N THR A 235 5.16 -7.30 -5.24
CA THR A 235 3.89 -6.62 -5.55
C THR A 235 2.95 -6.62 -4.34
N VAL A 236 2.73 -7.77 -3.73
CA VAL A 236 1.86 -7.88 -2.55
C VAL A 236 2.44 -7.12 -1.36
N THR A 237 3.76 -7.16 -1.15
CA THR A 237 4.42 -6.39 -0.08
C THR A 237 4.19 -4.89 -0.24
N ILE A 238 4.39 -4.36 -1.45
CA ILE A 238 4.15 -2.92 -1.71
C ILE A 238 2.70 -2.56 -1.44
N PHE A 239 1.75 -3.33 -1.95
CA PHE A 239 0.34 -3.06 -1.72
C PHE A 239 -0.04 -3.22 -0.24
N SER A 240 0.38 -4.28 0.43
CA SER A 240 0.09 -4.48 1.85
C SER A 240 0.62 -3.33 2.69
N VAL A 241 1.88 -2.93 2.49
CA VAL A 241 2.49 -1.80 3.21
C VAL A 241 1.74 -0.49 2.93
N ILE A 242 1.36 -0.21 1.67
CA ILE A 242 0.62 1.01 1.33
C ILE A 242 -0.76 1.02 1.99
N TRP A 243 -1.49 -0.09 1.98
CA TRP A 243 -2.82 -0.15 2.59
C TRP A 243 -2.76 -0.02 4.10
N HIS A 244 -1.86 -0.73 4.74
CA HIS A 244 -1.63 -0.62 6.19
C HIS A 244 -1.16 0.78 6.58
N TRP A 245 -0.21 1.37 5.84
CA TRP A 245 0.26 2.73 6.09
C TRP A 245 -0.86 3.78 6.09
N ASN A 246 -1.84 3.61 5.21
CA ASN A 246 -2.97 4.52 5.06
C ASN A 246 -4.20 4.12 5.88
N ASP A 247 -4.13 3.02 6.67
CA ASP A 247 -5.29 2.61 7.46
C ASP A 247 -5.64 3.65 8.52
N THR A 248 -6.90 4.01 8.52
CA THR A 248 -7.51 4.87 9.55
C THR A 248 -8.70 4.18 10.20
N TYR A 249 -9.33 3.24 9.50
CA TYR A 249 -10.55 2.58 9.96
C TYR A 249 -10.28 1.59 11.08
N LEU A 250 -9.41 0.61 10.86
CA LEU A 250 -9.05 -0.36 11.90
C LEU A 250 -8.32 0.33 13.04
N SER A 251 -7.40 1.24 12.73
CA SER A 251 -6.61 1.95 13.72
C SER A 251 -7.47 2.81 14.65
N THR A 252 -8.50 3.52 14.16
CA THR A 252 -9.40 4.28 15.02
C THR A 252 -10.35 3.41 15.82
N MET A 253 -10.66 2.22 15.33
CA MET A 253 -11.58 1.30 16.01
C MET A 253 -10.86 0.44 17.06
N PHE A 254 -9.62 0.04 16.79
CA PHE A 254 -8.86 -0.84 17.68
C PHE A 254 -8.01 -0.10 18.72
N LEU A 255 -7.61 1.14 18.42
CA LEU A 255 -6.77 1.95 19.30
C LEU A 255 -7.54 3.15 19.85
N SER A 256 -7.32 3.48 21.13
CA SER A 256 -7.82 4.69 21.77
C SER A 256 -6.72 5.69 22.09
N LYS A 257 -5.47 5.29 21.94
CA LYS A 257 -4.25 6.09 22.18
C LYS A 257 -3.14 5.56 21.26
N ASP A 258 -2.02 6.28 21.24
CA ASP A 258 -0.82 5.88 20.51
C ASP A 258 -1.09 5.59 19.02
N TYR A 259 -1.81 6.51 18.39
CA TYR A 259 -2.28 6.35 17.01
C TYR A 259 -1.13 6.36 15.98
N PRO A 260 -1.28 5.60 14.87
CA PRO A 260 -0.44 5.73 13.69
C PRO A 260 -0.51 7.12 13.03
N LEU A 261 0.44 7.40 12.14
CA LEU A 261 0.53 8.67 11.40
C LEU A 261 -0.74 9.00 10.59
N SER A 262 -1.35 8.00 9.96
CA SER A 262 -2.59 8.15 9.18
C SER A 262 -3.74 8.72 10.02
N VAL A 263 -3.93 8.17 11.22
CA VAL A 263 -4.99 8.63 12.16
C VAL A 263 -4.68 10.02 12.70
N ASN A 264 -3.42 10.28 13.10
CA ASN A 264 -3.05 11.60 13.61
C ASN A 264 -3.14 12.67 12.52
N LEU A 265 -2.83 12.36 11.25
CA LEU A 265 -3.08 13.26 10.15
C LEU A 265 -4.58 13.55 9.98
N ALA A 266 -5.44 12.51 10.00
CA ALA A 266 -6.89 12.68 9.93
C ALA A 266 -7.43 13.55 11.09
N ARG A 267 -6.85 13.42 12.28
CA ARG A 267 -7.21 14.26 13.44
C ARG A 267 -6.81 15.72 13.25
N ILE A 268 -5.64 16.00 12.68
CA ILE A 268 -5.22 17.35 12.34
C ILE A 268 -6.16 17.97 11.31
N LEU A 269 -6.56 17.21 10.30
CA LEU A 269 -7.51 17.64 9.26
C LEU A 269 -8.88 17.99 9.82
N ASN A 270 -9.30 17.29 10.90
CA ASN A 270 -10.61 17.47 11.55
C ASN A 270 -10.58 18.37 12.79
N ALA A 271 -9.39 18.67 13.32
CA ALA A 271 -9.27 19.57 14.46
C ALA A 271 -9.54 21.03 14.02
N ASP A 272 -10.24 21.78 14.87
CA ASP A 272 -10.33 23.23 14.75
C ASP A 272 -8.99 23.88 15.14
N ILE A 273 -7.98 23.67 14.28
CA ILE A 273 -6.69 24.37 14.39
C ILE A 273 -6.89 25.79 13.81
N GLY A 274 -7.57 26.65 14.55
CA GLY A 274 -8.01 27.92 14.04
C GLY A 274 -9.19 27.76 13.05
N SER A 275 -9.68 28.84 12.49
CA SER A 275 -10.72 28.77 11.45
C SER A 275 -10.24 27.86 10.33
N LYS A 276 -11.02 26.85 9.93
CA LYS A 276 -10.75 25.94 8.79
C LYS A 276 -10.37 26.68 7.49
N TYR A 277 -10.65 27.97 7.44
CA TYR A 277 -10.42 28.87 6.30
C TYR A 277 -9.22 29.80 6.50
N ASP A 278 -8.47 29.67 7.63
CA ASP A 278 -7.24 30.46 7.77
C ASP A 278 -6.15 29.85 6.86
N ALA A 279 -5.63 30.68 5.97
CA ALA A 279 -4.57 30.31 5.04
C ALA A 279 -3.33 29.72 5.74
N LYS A 280 -3.06 30.10 6.98
CA LYS A 280 -1.96 29.57 7.81
C LYS A 280 -2.20 28.11 8.19
N THR A 281 -3.44 27.71 8.43
CA THR A 281 -3.82 26.31 8.73
C THR A 281 -3.58 25.42 7.53
N VAL A 282 -3.84 25.90 6.30
CA VAL A 282 -3.57 25.15 5.07
C VAL A 282 -2.08 24.80 4.95
N GLY A 283 -1.17 25.72 5.32
CA GLY A 283 0.27 25.45 5.33
C GLY A 283 0.66 24.29 6.24
N ILE A 284 0.09 24.22 7.44
CA ILE A 284 0.36 23.14 8.41
C ILE A 284 -0.23 21.82 7.91
N ILE A 285 -1.43 21.83 7.36
CA ILE A 285 -2.08 20.64 6.78
C ILE A 285 -1.25 20.08 5.63
N MET A 286 -0.83 20.91 4.67
CA MET A 286 -0.02 20.47 3.53
C MET A 286 1.34 19.93 3.97
N ALA A 287 1.95 20.54 4.98
CA ALA A 287 3.17 20.03 5.60
C ALA A 287 2.95 18.67 6.28
N GLY A 288 1.83 18.48 6.97
CA GLY A 288 1.44 17.19 7.56
C GLY A 288 1.26 16.12 6.51
N CYS A 289 0.53 16.41 5.43
CA CYS A 289 0.38 15.50 4.28
C CYS A 289 1.74 15.13 3.68
N LEU A 290 2.63 16.12 3.48
CA LEU A 290 3.97 15.89 2.95
C LEU A 290 4.80 14.98 3.86
N LEU A 291 4.78 15.21 5.17
CA LEU A 291 5.49 14.40 6.15
C LEU A 291 5.00 12.94 6.19
N VAL A 292 3.69 12.73 6.04
CA VAL A 292 3.10 11.38 6.05
C VAL A 292 3.35 10.64 4.74
N ILE A 293 3.34 11.30 3.59
CA ILE A 293 3.56 10.65 2.30
C ILE A 293 5.05 10.39 2.02
N LEU A 294 5.95 11.18 2.61
CA LEU A 294 7.39 11.13 2.32
C LEU A 294 8.03 9.74 2.52
N PRO A 295 7.78 9.00 3.61
CA PRO A 295 8.33 7.65 3.78
C PRO A 295 7.88 6.68 2.69
N MET A 296 6.62 6.79 2.24
CA MET A 296 6.09 5.95 1.15
C MET A 296 6.71 6.30 -0.20
N LEU A 297 6.94 7.59 -0.47
CA LEU A 297 7.65 8.02 -1.67
C LEU A 297 9.09 7.51 -1.68
N ILE A 298 9.79 7.57 -0.55
CA ILE A 298 11.15 7.02 -0.42
C ILE A 298 11.14 5.52 -0.66
N MET A 299 10.24 4.79 -0.02
CA MET A 299 10.08 3.35 -0.24
C MET A 299 9.85 3.03 -1.71
N TYR A 300 8.94 3.75 -2.37
CA TYR A 300 8.67 3.55 -3.79
C TYR A 300 9.91 3.84 -4.66
N CYS A 301 10.62 4.94 -4.43
CA CYS A 301 11.85 5.27 -5.16
C CYS A 301 12.93 4.19 -5.04
N VAL A 302 13.02 3.53 -3.89
CA VAL A 302 13.95 2.41 -3.67
C VAL A 302 13.50 1.15 -4.41
N LEU A 303 12.20 0.85 -4.37
CA LEU A 303 11.65 -0.41 -4.90
C LEU A 303 11.24 -0.34 -6.38
N GLN A 304 11.08 0.86 -6.97
CA GLN A 304 10.56 1.05 -8.33
C GLN A 304 11.28 0.26 -9.41
N ARG A 305 12.62 0.12 -9.31
CA ARG A 305 13.41 -0.63 -10.30
C ARG A 305 13.07 -2.12 -10.30
N GLN A 306 12.81 -2.68 -9.12
CA GLN A 306 12.43 -4.08 -8.97
C GLN A 306 10.98 -4.29 -9.44
N PHE A 307 10.11 -3.31 -9.16
CA PHE A 307 8.71 -3.33 -9.59
C PHE A 307 8.57 -3.28 -11.12
N ILE A 308 9.30 -2.39 -11.80
CA ILE A 308 9.28 -2.31 -13.28
C ILE A 308 9.77 -3.63 -13.91
N LYS A 309 10.87 -4.21 -13.41
CA LYS A 309 11.36 -5.52 -13.88
C LYS A 309 10.35 -6.64 -13.66
N SER A 310 9.52 -6.53 -12.64
CA SER A 310 8.49 -7.53 -12.35
C SER A 310 7.34 -7.50 -13.34
N ILE A 311 6.91 -6.30 -13.74
CA ILE A 311 5.83 -6.11 -14.73
C ILE A 311 6.29 -6.58 -16.12
N ASP A 312 7.52 -6.28 -16.52
CA ASP A 312 8.06 -6.70 -17.82
C ASP A 312 8.06 -8.23 -17.99
N ARG A 313 8.32 -8.99 -16.92
CA ARG A 313 8.29 -10.46 -16.97
C ARG A 313 6.88 -11.04 -17.06
N VAL A 314 5.89 -10.40 -16.49
CA VAL A 314 4.47 -10.82 -16.57
C VAL A 314 3.89 -10.50 -17.95
N GLY A 315 4.36 -9.45 -18.62
CA GLY A 315 3.90 -9.03 -19.95
C GLY A 315 4.46 -9.85 -21.13
N ILE A 316 5.45 -10.73 -20.91
CA ILE A 316 6.09 -11.53 -22.00
C ILE A 316 5.53 -12.97 -22.08
N VAL A 317 4.64 -13.34 -21.16
CA VAL A 317 3.96 -14.66 -21.16
C VAL A 317 2.51 -14.49 -21.65
N GLY A 318 2.36 -13.90 -22.83
CA GLY A 318 1.11 -13.77 -23.55
C GLY A 318 1.31 -14.13 -25.01
#